data_b9dd5f0fa40f8c65a10e26fad7db303d
#
_entry.id   b9dd5f0fa40f8c65a10e26fad7db303d
#
_cell.length_a   1.000
_cell.length_b   1.000
_cell.length_c   1.000
_cell.angle_alpha   90.00
_cell.angle_beta   90.00
_cell.angle_gamma   90.00
#
_symmetry.space_group_name_H-M   'P 1'
#
loop_
_entity.id
_entity.type
_entity.pdbx_description
1 polymer ?
#
loop_
_entity_poly.entity_id
_entity_poly.type
_entity_poly.pdbx_seq_one_letter_code
_entity_poly.pdbx_strand_id
1 'polypeptide(L)'
;LQAVLLTEGDKMIKTPTYHVFDIYKEHQDSNLVESSIEIEMIGVEEKWKVPNLTESVSETADGTLHLTITNLSVDQSFDIDTTIIDRSVKTVKGEIVTEEIHAKNTFEEPECVTVKKYDGTQITEKGIRFTIPACSVLHLEVR
;
A
#
# COMPACT_ATOMS: atom_id res chain seq x y z
N LEU A 1 -2.63 -21.26 7.18
CA LEU A 1 -1.19 -21.24 6.88
C LEU A 1 -0.84 -19.88 6.32
N GLN A 2 0.05 -19.17 6.98
CA GLN A 2 0.56 -17.89 6.48
C GLN A 2 1.98 -18.14 5.94
N ALA A 3 2.14 -18.02 4.64
CA ALA A 3 3.44 -18.19 3.98
C ALA A 3 3.60 -17.12 2.90
N VAL A 4 4.83 -16.68 2.71
CA VAL A 4 5.19 -15.73 1.64
C VAL A 4 5.20 -16.44 0.29
N LEU A 5 5.71 -17.67 0.27
CA LEU A 5 5.76 -18.55 -0.90
C LEU A 5 5.13 -19.90 -0.55
N LEU A 6 4.44 -20.49 -1.52
CA LEU A 6 3.96 -21.87 -1.42
C LEU A 6 4.58 -22.70 -2.54
N THR A 7 4.92 -23.95 -2.23
CA THR A 7 5.51 -24.90 -3.18
C THR A 7 4.75 -26.22 -3.19
N GLU A 8 4.59 -26.80 -4.37
CA GLU A 8 4.03 -28.13 -4.57
C GLU A 8 4.76 -28.83 -5.74
N GLY A 9 5.55 -29.84 -5.43
CA GLY A 9 6.43 -30.48 -6.42
C GLY A 9 7.43 -29.49 -7.02
N ASP A 10 7.38 -29.29 -8.31
CA ASP A 10 8.19 -28.35 -9.09
C ASP A 10 7.54 -26.96 -9.26
N LYS A 11 6.34 -26.76 -8.71
CA LYS A 11 5.62 -25.48 -8.77
C LYS A 11 5.90 -24.62 -7.55
N MET A 12 5.89 -23.31 -7.77
CA MET A 12 5.97 -22.29 -6.73
C MET A 12 5.03 -21.15 -7.07
N ILE A 13 4.31 -20.63 -6.06
CA ILE A 13 3.48 -19.45 -6.18
C ILE A 13 3.84 -18.40 -5.13
N LYS A 14 3.68 -17.14 -5.48
CA LYS A 14 3.75 -15.99 -4.59
C LYS A 14 2.38 -15.78 -3.95
N THR A 15 2.32 -15.64 -2.64
CA THR A 15 1.07 -15.30 -1.95
C THR A 15 0.82 -13.78 -1.98
N PRO A 16 -0.38 -13.29 -1.66
CA PRO A 16 -0.61 -11.85 -1.48
C PRO A 16 0.38 -11.21 -0.51
N THR A 17 0.77 -11.92 0.55
CA THR A 17 1.78 -11.47 1.52
C THR A 17 3.14 -11.20 0.86
N TYR A 18 3.56 -12.01 -0.11
CA TYR A 18 4.79 -11.75 -0.88
C TYR A 18 4.74 -10.37 -1.54
N HIS A 19 3.63 -10.05 -2.20
CA HIS A 19 3.47 -8.79 -2.91
C HIS A 19 3.48 -7.57 -1.97
N VAL A 20 2.94 -7.71 -0.76
CA VAL A 20 3.05 -6.67 0.27
C VAL A 20 4.51 -6.45 0.67
N PHE A 21 5.28 -7.51 0.94
CA PHE A 21 6.72 -7.39 1.22
C PHE A 21 7.49 -6.77 0.06
N ASP A 22 7.15 -7.12 -1.17
CA ASP A 22 7.80 -6.58 -2.37
C ASP A 22 7.55 -5.07 -2.51
N ILE A 23 6.35 -4.59 -2.20
CA ILE A 23 6.02 -3.16 -2.13
C ILE A 23 6.83 -2.45 -1.03
N TYR A 24 6.94 -3.05 0.15
CA TYR A 24 7.62 -2.44 1.30
C TYR A 24 9.15 -2.44 1.20
N LYS A 25 9.75 -3.16 0.26
CA LYS A 25 11.23 -3.22 0.10
C LYS A 25 11.85 -1.83 -0.15
N GLU A 26 11.11 -0.92 -0.78
CA GLU A 26 11.58 0.43 -1.10
C GLU A 26 11.82 1.30 0.17
N HIS A 27 11.29 0.88 1.33
CA HIS A 27 11.56 1.53 2.61
C HIS A 27 12.86 1.06 3.28
N GLN A 28 13.49 -0.03 2.78
CA GLN A 28 14.74 -0.53 3.34
C GLN A 28 15.88 0.45 3.09
N ASP A 29 16.72 0.65 4.09
CA ASP A 29 17.87 1.56 4.07
C ASP A 29 17.51 3.03 3.78
N SER A 30 16.23 3.39 3.92
CA SER A 30 15.70 4.75 3.76
C SER A 30 15.55 5.45 5.11
N ASN A 31 15.54 6.78 5.11
CA ASN A 31 15.30 7.57 6.30
C ASN A 31 13.80 7.65 6.57
N LEU A 32 13.38 7.43 7.81
CA LEU A 32 12.00 7.65 8.23
C LEU A 32 11.63 9.13 8.07
N VAL A 33 10.48 9.39 7.47
CA VAL A 33 9.87 10.72 7.39
C VAL A 33 8.67 10.77 8.35
N GLU A 34 8.61 11.82 9.15
CA GLU A 34 7.47 12.04 10.03
C GLU A 34 6.19 12.26 9.20
N SER A 35 5.17 11.50 9.48
CA SER A 35 3.89 11.54 8.78
C SER A 35 2.73 11.37 9.75
N SER A 36 1.55 11.80 9.34
CA SER A 36 0.31 11.57 10.07
C SER A 36 -0.86 11.47 9.08
N ILE A 37 -1.79 10.59 9.35
CA ILE A 37 -3.01 10.41 8.57
C ILE A 37 -4.22 10.44 9.52
N GLU A 38 -5.33 11.04 9.06
CA GLU A 38 -6.60 10.94 9.78
C GLU A 38 -7.14 9.52 9.65
N ILE A 39 -7.53 8.93 10.77
CA ILE A 39 -7.99 7.56 10.86
C ILE A 39 -9.35 7.46 11.55
N GLU A 40 -10.08 6.42 11.22
CA GLU A 40 -11.22 5.93 11.98
C GLU A 40 -10.89 4.54 12.52
N MET A 41 -11.49 4.20 13.67
CA MET A 41 -11.32 2.87 14.25
C MET A 41 -12.41 1.93 13.74
N ILE A 42 -12.04 0.83 13.12
CA ILE A 42 -12.93 -0.21 12.62
C ILE A 42 -12.87 -1.46 13.49
N GLY A 43 -13.96 -2.21 13.56
CA GLY A 43 -14.10 -3.45 14.34
C GLY A 43 -15.39 -3.48 15.15
N VAL A 44 -15.77 -4.66 15.59
CA VAL A 44 -17.07 -4.89 16.26
C VAL A 44 -17.03 -4.71 17.78
N GLU A 45 -15.90 -4.95 18.42
CA GLU A 45 -15.70 -4.81 19.86
C GLU A 45 -14.57 -3.84 20.14
N GLU A 46 -14.69 -3.01 21.19
CA GLU A 46 -13.72 -1.96 21.52
C GLU A 46 -12.27 -2.48 21.60
N LYS A 47 -12.05 -3.63 22.21
CA LYS A 47 -10.72 -4.25 22.36
C LYS A 47 -10.12 -4.81 21.06
N TRP A 48 -10.91 -4.92 19.99
CA TRP A 48 -10.50 -5.46 18.69
C TRP A 48 -10.53 -4.42 17.58
N LYS A 49 -10.72 -3.16 17.93
CA LYS A 49 -10.65 -2.08 16.96
C LYS A 49 -9.22 -1.85 16.48
N VAL A 50 -9.11 -1.63 15.17
CA VAL A 50 -7.86 -1.27 14.49
C VAL A 50 -8.08 -0.01 13.66
N PRO A 51 -7.05 0.77 13.36
CA PRO A 51 -7.16 1.88 12.41
C PRO A 51 -7.65 1.37 11.05
N ASN A 52 -8.54 2.12 10.40
CA ASN A 52 -8.95 1.82 9.02
C ASN A 52 -7.83 2.05 8.01
N LEU A 53 -6.95 3.00 8.28
CA LEU A 53 -5.79 3.35 7.46
C LEU A 53 -4.52 3.30 8.29
N THR A 54 -3.43 2.89 7.67
CA THR A 54 -2.08 3.00 8.22
C THR A 54 -1.13 3.49 7.14
N GLU A 55 -0.09 4.24 7.52
CA GLU A 55 0.91 4.72 6.57
C GLU A 55 2.33 4.45 7.04
N SER A 56 3.24 4.41 6.06
CA SER A 56 4.69 4.45 6.26
C SER A 56 5.28 5.38 5.23
N VAL A 57 6.09 6.33 5.67
CA VAL A 57 6.75 7.29 4.78
C VAL A 57 8.25 7.26 5.02
N SER A 58 9.02 7.17 3.95
CA SER A 58 10.47 7.21 4.01
C SER A 58 11.07 7.97 2.84
N GLU A 59 12.31 8.38 2.98
CA GLU A 59 13.07 9.10 1.96
C GLU A 59 14.38 8.39 1.70
N THR A 60 14.63 8.05 0.44
CA THR A 60 15.91 7.51 -0.03
C THR A 60 16.98 8.61 -0.13
N ALA A 61 18.23 8.20 -0.25
CA ALA A 61 19.37 9.12 -0.32
C ALA A 61 19.34 10.07 -1.52
N ASP A 62 18.61 9.75 -2.59
CA ASP A 62 18.39 10.60 -3.76
C ASP A 62 17.23 11.59 -3.61
N GLY A 63 16.57 11.61 -2.46
CA GLY A 63 15.46 12.50 -2.14
C GLY A 63 14.09 12.02 -2.64
N THR A 64 13.98 10.78 -3.11
CA THR A 64 12.69 10.17 -3.46
C THR A 64 11.91 9.81 -2.20
N LEU A 65 10.66 10.26 -2.10
CA LEU A 65 9.74 9.81 -1.06
C LEU A 65 9.01 8.53 -1.47
N HIS A 66 8.97 7.59 -0.55
CA HIS A 66 8.18 6.38 -0.63
C HIS A 66 7.06 6.45 0.40
N LEU A 67 5.81 6.46 -0.07
CA LEU A 67 4.61 6.42 0.76
C LEU A 67 3.94 5.08 0.55
N THR A 68 3.79 4.29 1.59
CA THR A 68 2.96 3.07 1.56
C THR A 68 1.79 3.26 2.51
N ILE A 69 0.58 3.12 1.98
CA ILE A 69 -0.67 3.29 2.72
C ILE A 69 -1.47 2.01 2.59
N THR A 70 -1.99 1.52 3.72
CA THR A 70 -2.85 0.33 3.78
C THR A 70 -4.26 0.73 4.17
N ASN A 71 -5.25 0.28 3.40
CA ASN A 71 -6.66 0.37 3.73
C ASN A 71 -7.17 -0.98 4.23
N LEU A 72 -7.45 -1.06 5.53
CA LEU A 72 -7.96 -2.25 6.21
C LEU A 72 -9.49 -2.37 6.17
N SER A 73 -10.21 -1.35 5.66
CA SER A 73 -11.65 -1.46 5.44
C SER A 73 -11.94 -2.48 4.34
N VAL A 74 -12.94 -3.31 4.55
CA VAL A 74 -13.32 -4.38 3.60
C VAL A 74 -14.26 -3.89 2.50
N ASP A 75 -14.88 -2.73 2.68
CA ASP A 75 -15.96 -2.21 1.82
C ASP A 75 -15.88 -0.71 1.53
N GLN A 76 -14.95 0.02 2.16
CA GLN A 76 -14.85 1.48 2.00
C GLN A 76 -13.55 1.89 1.31
N SER A 77 -13.67 2.76 0.32
CA SER A 77 -12.56 3.48 -0.29
C SER A 77 -12.44 4.86 0.34
N PHE A 78 -11.23 5.41 0.40
CA PHE A 78 -10.98 6.73 0.98
C PHE A 78 -10.26 7.63 -0.02
N ASP A 79 -10.71 8.88 -0.12
CA ASP A 79 -10.03 9.94 -0.84
C ASP A 79 -9.01 10.60 0.11
N ILE A 80 -7.75 10.56 -0.29
CA ILE A 80 -6.64 11.10 0.49
C ILE A 80 -6.13 12.37 -0.19
N ASP A 81 -6.06 13.45 0.56
CA ASP A 81 -5.44 14.70 0.14
C ASP A 81 -4.23 14.97 1.03
N THR A 82 -3.03 14.94 0.46
CA THR A 82 -1.78 15.07 1.22
C THR A 82 -1.24 16.49 1.15
N THR A 83 -0.55 16.89 2.21
CA THR A 83 0.34 18.05 2.19
C THR A 83 1.78 17.55 2.40
N ILE A 84 2.68 17.87 1.46
CA ILE A 84 4.11 17.58 1.54
C ILE A 84 4.83 18.89 1.83
N ILE A 85 5.47 18.97 3.00
CA ILE A 85 6.11 20.19 3.48
C ILE A 85 7.50 20.32 2.87
N ASP A 86 7.90 21.57 2.59
CA ASP A 86 9.24 21.97 2.13
C ASP A 86 9.70 21.42 0.78
N ARG A 87 8.78 20.89 -0.03
CA ARG A 87 9.08 20.49 -1.41
C ARG A 87 7.86 20.54 -2.33
N SER A 88 8.12 20.65 -3.62
CA SER A 88 7.10 20.52 -4.67
C SER A 88 7.20 19.15 -5.33
N VAL A 89 6.06 18.53 -5.62
CA VAL A 89 5.98 17.26 -6.32
C VAL A 89 6.05 17.49 -7.83
N LYS A 90 6.90 16.74 -8.52
CA LYS A 90 7.05 16.79 -9.98
C LYS A 90 6.48 15.53 -10.66
N THR A 91 6.70 14.39 -10.07
CA THR A 91 6.25 13.11 -10.61
C THR A 91 5.78 12.18 -9.50
N VAL A 92 4.81 11.34 -9.83
CA VAL A 92 4.34 10.26 -8.95
C VAL A 92 4.22 8.99 -9.77
N LYS A 93 4.70 7.88 -9.23
CA LYS A 93 4.43 6.53 -9.72
C LYS A 93 3.74 5.75 -8.63
N GLY A 94 2.76 4.93 -9.00
CA GLY A 94 2.00 4.14 -8.04
C GLY A 94 1.95 2.66 -8.39
N GLU A 95 1.99 1.84 -7.35
CA GLU A 95 1.76 0.39 -7.40
C GLU A 95 0.79 0.00 -6.30
N ILE A 96 -0.11 -0.92 -6.59
CA ILE A 96 -1.15 -1.34 -5.65
C ILE A 96 -1.32 -2.85 -5.64
N VAL A 97 -1.53 -3.39 -4.45
CA VAL A 97 -2.09 -4.73 -4.23
C VAL A 97 -3.50 -4.55 -3.71
N THR A 98 -4.47 -5.00 -4.47
CA THR A 98 -5.89 -4.95 -4.10
C THR A 98 -6.66 -6.02 -4.85
N GLU A 99 -7.56 -6.69 -4.15
CA GLU A 99 -8.57 -7.59 -4.67
C GLU A 99 -9.70 -7.74 -3.65
N GLU A 100 -10.72 -8.50 -4.00
CA GLU A 100 -11.80 -8.89 -3.11
C GLU A 100 -11.22 -9.63 -1.89
N ILE A 101 -11.82 -9.44 -0.69
CA ILE A 101 -11.29 -9.90 0.61
C ILE A 101 -10.95 -11.40 0.67
N HIS A 102 -11.64 -12.25 -0.10
CA HIS A 102 -11.40 -13.69 -0.15
C HIS A 102 -10.51 -14.14 -1.30
N ALA A 103 -10.05 -13.21 -2.13
CA ALA A 103 -9.15 -13.51 -3.24
C ALA A 103 -7.82 -14.08 -2.74
N LYS A 104 -7.33 -15.09 -3.42
CA LYS A 104 -6.08 -15.78 -3.09
C LYS A 104 -5.41 -16.34 -4.32
N ASN A 105 -4.10 -16.47 -4.27
CA ASN A 105 -3.33 -17.17 -5.28
C ASN A 105 -3.36 -18.68 -5.02
N THR A 106 -3.60 -19.46 -6.04
CA THR A 106 -3.58 -20.93 -6.02
C THR A 106 -2.63 -21.46 -7.10
N PHE A 107 -2.33 -22.77 -7.10
CA PHE A 107 -1.50 -23.37 -8.16
C PHE A 107 -2.18 -23.40 -9.52
N GLU A 108 -3.51 -23.28 -9.57
CA GLU A 108 -4.33 -23.15 -10.79
C GLU A 108 -4.41 -21.69 -11.24
N GLU A 109 -4.49 -20.75 -10.30
CA GLU A 109 -4.59 -19.30 -10.54
C GLU A 109 -3.52 -18.56 -9.71
N PRO A 110 -2.25 -18.61 -10.13
CA PRO A 110 -1.12 -18.12 -9.31
C PRO A 110 -1.03 -16.60 -9.24
N GLU A 111 -1.73 -15.87 -10.10
CA GLU A 111 -1.65 -14.41 -10.23
C GLU A 111 -3.01 -13.71 -10.01
N CYS A 112 -3.93 -14.34 -9.28
CA CYS A 112 -5.22 -13.73 -8.93
C CYS A 112 -5.01 -12.41 -8.16
N VAL A 113 -4.09 -12.40 -7.21
CA VAL A 113 -3.69 -11.21 -6.44
C VAL A 113 -2.23 -10.91 -6.74
N THR A 114 -1.95 -9.78 -7.38
CA THR A 114 -0.60 -9.33 -7.73
C THR A 114 -0.45 -7.83 -7.56
N VAL A 115 0.78 -7.33 -7.67
CA VAL A 115 1.04 -5.90 -7.80
C VAL A 115 0.54 -5.42 -9.16
N LYS A 116 -0.26 -4.36 -9.15
CA LYS A 116 -0.79 -3.69 -10.34
C LYS A 116 -0.30 -2.24 -10.36
N LYS A 117 -0.14 -1.68 -11.56
CA LYS A 117 0.13 -0.25 -11.71
C LYS A 117 -1.06 0.55 -11.17
N TYR A 118 -0.76 1.65 -10.48
CA TYR A 118 -1.77 2.59 -10.00
C TYR A 118 -1.55 3.97 -10.63
N ASP A 119 -2.54 4.44 -11.38
CA ASP A 119 -2.49 5.72 -12.11
C ASP A 119 -3.50 6.76 -11.55
N GLY A 120 -4.11 6.49 -10.38
CA GLY A 120 -5.16 7.31 -9.77
C GLY A 120 -4.65 8.53 -8.99
N THR A 121 -3.37 8.91 -9.11
CA THR A 121 -2.79 10.03 -8.36
C THR A 121 -2.83 11.33 -9.16
N GLN A 122 -3.23 12.41 -8.50
CA GLN A 122 -3.19 13.79 -9.01
C GLN A 122 -2.20 14.62 -8.20
N ILE A 123 -1.30 15.34 -8.88
CA ILE A 123 -0.40 16.30 -8.24
C ILE A 123 -1.18 17.59 -7.97
N THR A 124 -1.07 18.11 -6.77
CA THR A 124 -1.68 19.37 -6.31
C THR A 124 -0.61 20.40 -5.96
N GLU A 125 -1.02 21.62 -5.65
CA GLU A 125 -0.08 22.66 -5.19
C GLU A 125 0.66 22.29 -3.90
N LYS A 126 0.02 21.49 -3.02
CA LYS A 126 0.53 21.18 -1.68
C LYS A 126 1.09 19.77 -1.55
N GLY A 127 0.82 18.89 -2.51
CA GLY A 127 1.22 17.49 -2.43
C GLY A 127 0.54 16.64 -3.50
N ILE A 128 -0.15 15.59 -3.10
CA ILE A 128 -0.84 14.67 -4.01
C ILE A 128 -2.23 14.32 -3.49
N ARG A 129 -3.13 14.03 -4.41
CA ARG A 129 -4.46 13.49 -4.11
C ARG A 129 -4.67 12.16 -4.82
N PHE A 130 -5.28 11.21 -4.14
CA PHE A 130 -5.57 9.88 -4.69
C PHE A 130 -6.70 9.21 -3.91
N THR A 131 -7.29 8.17 -4.50
CA THR A 131 -8.27 7.30 -3.83
C THR A 131 -7.61 5.98 -3.50
N ILE A 132 -7.69 5.54 -2.24
CA ILE A 132 -7.25 4.20 -1.83
C ILE A 132 -8.47 3.27 -1.74
N PRO A 133 -8.55 2.21 -2.59
CA PRO A 133 -9.66 1.25 -2.54
C PRO A 133 -9.71 0.46 -1.24
N ALA A 134 -10.83 -0.19 -0.96
CA ALA A 134 -10.94 -1.18 0.11
C ALA A 134 -9.94 -2.32 -0.06
N CYS A 135 -9.57 -2.99 1.01
CA CYS A 135 -8.68 -4.17 1.00
C CYS A 135 -7.40 -3.96 0.18
N SER A 136 -6.70 -2.86 0.38
CA SER A 136 -5.56 -2.52 -0.47
C SER A 136 -4.31 -2.08 0.29
N VAL A 137 -3.16 -2.30 -0.36
CA VAL A 137 -1.87 -1.71 -0.01
C VAL A 137 -1.39 -0.93 -1.22
N LEU A 138 -1.28 0.38 -1.10
CA LEU A 138 -0.86 1.31 -2.15
C LEU A 138 0.52 1.86 -1.81
N HIS A 139 1.44 1.77 -2.76
CA HIS A 139 2.75 2.40 -2.70
C HIS A 139 2.85 3.51 -3.74
N LEU A 140 3.37 4.66 -3.34
CA LEU A 140 3.62 5.83 -4.18
C LEU A 140 5.08 6.26 -4.08
N GLU A 141 5.76 6.31 -5.21
CA GLU A 141 7.07 6.94 -5.39
C GLU A 141 6.85 8.39 -5.80
N VAL A 142 7.31 9.35 -5.01
CA VAL A 142 7.08 10.79 -5.19
C VAL A 142 8.41 11.53 -5.34
N ARG A 143 8.54 12.31 -6.41
CA ARG A 143 9.74 13.11 -6.72
C ARG A 143 9.41 14.57 -7.04
#